data_41d4c08fdfdc48eee9c86441fc55e366
#
_entry.id   41d4c08fdfdc48eee9c86441fc55e366
#
_cell.length_a   1.000
_cell.length_b   1.000
_cell.length_c   1.000
_cell.angle_alpha   90.00
_cell.angle_beta   90.00
_cell.angle_gamma   90.00
#
_symmetry.space_group_name_H-M   'P 1'
#
loop_
_entity.id
_entity.type
_entity.pdbx_description
1 polymer ?
#
loop_
_entity_poly.entity_id
_entity_poly.type
_entity_poly.pdbx_seq_one_letter_code
_entity_poly.pdbx_strand_id
1 'polypeptide(L)'
;MSDSNKALKEKLLSSRKNGFDRVDAAELEQMEAYCKEYMAFLDAGKTERLCAAETVRLAEQAGYKPLVRGQALKAGDKVYVCNRGKSVLLAHVGSKPMSEGAQIAAAHIDSPRLDLKPNPLYEDNELAYFKTHYYGGIRKYQWVTIPMELHGVVALTDGTTVTVNIGGDEGDPKQVNTDLLPHLGQEQSKKPLAEGIVGEQLNLLLGSKPIGDDEGSDRVKLAVMQLLNEKYGITEDDFTSAELEAVPAVKATEIGLDRSMIGSYGHDDRVCGYAALKALLDLDKTPAKTAVCVLADKEEIGSDGVTGMQSAAFDTFMEDLCEAQGAALRVCLENSFCLSADVTAAYDPNFGEVFEKKNAAYLNYGIGLCKYTGARGKSGASDASAETVGYVRGIFDRAKVIWQIAELGKVDAGGGGTVAMYMANRNITTLDAGVPVLAMHAPFEVVSKLDCYETYKGMKAVYEAE
;
A
#
# COMPACT_ATOMS: atom_id res chain seq x y z
N MET A 1 38.31 -23.35 -17.88
CA MET A 1 37.31 -23.22 -18.96
C MET A 1 37.99 -22.49 -20.10
N SER A 2 37.79 -22.94 -21.35
CA SER A 2 38.33 -22.19 -22.49
C SER A 2 37.66 -20.83 -22.61
N ASP A 3 38.35 -19.81 -23.11
CA ASP A 3 37.81 -18.45 -23.30
C ASP A 3 36.54 -18.47 -24.19
N SER A 4 36.47 -19.41 -25.12
CA SER A 4 35.30 -19.68 -25.96
C SER A 4 34.03 -20.03 -25.14
N ASN A 5 34.16 -20.90 -24.13
CA ASN A 5 33.01 -21.27 -23.27
C ASN A 5 32.57 -20.16 -22.31
N LYS A 6 33.50 -19.29 -21.91
CA LYS A 6 33.17 -18.11 -21.09
C LYS A 6 32.34 -17.10 -21.90
N ALA A 7 32.80 -16.77 -23.11
CA ALA A 7 32.07 -15.89 -24.01
C ALA A 7 30.67 -16.44 -24.38
N LEU A 8 30.58 -17.77 -24.62
CA LEU A 8 29.30 -18.39 -24.91
C LEU A 8 28.33 -18.37 -23.73
N LYS A 9 28.83 -18.56 -22.50
CA LYS A 9 28.02 -18.43 -21.29
C LYS A 9 27.52 -17.00 -21.11
N GLU A 10 28.38 -16.01 -21.26
CA GLU A 10 28.01 -14.60 -21.17
C GLU A 10 26.95 -14.20 -22.21
N LYS A 11 26.98 -14.82 -23.39
CA LYS A 11 26.01 -14.57 -24.46
C LYS A 11 24.66 -15.26 -24.25
N LEU A 12 24.66 -16.48 -23.73
CA LEU A 12 23.48 -17.36 -23.74
C LEU A 12 22.81 -17.52 -22.38
N LEU A 13 23.53 -17.31 -21.29
CA LEU A 13 23.01 -17.52 -19.95
C LEU A 13 22.77 -16.19 -19.26
N SER A 14 21.60 -16.08 -18.63
CA SER A 14 21.29 -14.95 -17.77
C SER A 14 22.16 -14.99 -16.50
N SER A 15 22.76 -13.86 -16.15
CA SER A 15 23.45 -13.68 -14.86
C SER A 15 22.76 -12.60 -14.06
N ARG A 16 22.26 -12.95 -12.88
CA ARG A 16 21.73 -11.95 -11.93
C ARG A 16 22.90 -11.32 -11.21
N LYS A 17 22.92 -9.97 -11.16
CA LYS A 17 23.88 -9.20 -10.36
C LYS A 17 23.11 -8.38 -9.34
N ASN A 18 23.65 -8.28 -8.14
CA ASN A 18 23.13 -7.37 -7.12
C ASN A 18 23.09 -5.95 -7.70
N GLY A 19 22.01 -5.23 -7.43
CA GLY A 19 21.79 -3.88 -7.96
C GLY A 19 22.84 -2.88 -7.48
N PHE A 20 23.33 -3.01 -6.25
CA PHE A 20 24.41 -2.16 -5.73
C PHE A 20 25.73 -2.30 -6.51
N ASP A 21 25.95 -3.41 -7.24
CA ASP A 21 27.08 -3.56 -8.17
C ASP A 21 26.85 -2.87 -9.53
N ARG A 22 25.68 -2.27 -9.75
CA ARG A 22 25.24 -1.73 -11.04
C ARG A 22 24.97 -0.21 -11.02
N VAL A 23 24.77 0.36 -9.84
CA VAL A 23 24.52 1.78 -9.63
C VAL A 23 25.80 2.53 -9.30
N ASP A 24 25.88 3.78 -9.72
CA ASP A 24 27.01 4.66 -9.38
C ASP A 24 26.71 5.55 -8.16
N ALA A 25 27.70 6.34 -7.73
CA ALA A 25 27.58 7.19 -6.54
C ALA A 25 26.47 8.25 -6.67
N ALA A 26 26.25 8.80 -7.86
CA ALA A 26 25.22 9.82 -8.08
C ALA A 26 23.82 9.18 -7.98
N GLU A 27 23.66 7.98 -8.49
CA GLU A 27 22.40 7.22 -8.39
C GLU A 27 22.12 6.81 -6.94
N LEU A 28 23.15 6.45 -6.16
CA LEU A 28 23.01 6.19 -4.72
C LEU A 28 22.55 7.43 -3.94
N GLU A 29 23.05 8.61 -4.26
CA GLU A 29 22.58 9.87 -3.64
C GLU A 29 21.10 10.14 -3.96
N GLN A 30 20.67 9.90 -5.20
CA GLN A 30 19.27 10.04 -5.61
C GLN A 30 18.37 9.02 -4.89
N MET A 31 18.83 7.79 -4.77
CA MET A 31 18.15 6.73 -4.02
C MET A 31 17.94 7.13 -2.55
N GLU A 32 18.99 7.63 -1.88
CA GLU A 32 18.90 8.08 -0.49
C GLU A 32 17.92 9.25 -0.32
N ALA A 33 17.95 10.22 -1.24
CA ALA A 33 17.02 11.35 -1.23
C ALA A 33 15.56 10.88 -1.40
N TYR A 34 15.30 10.01 -2.39
CA TYR A 34 13.99 9.40 -2.61
C TYR A 34 13.50 8.62 -1.38
N CYS A 35 14.35 7.78 -0.81
CA CYS A 35 14.00 6.96 0.34
C CYS A 35 13.68 7.79 1.59
N LYS A 36 14.36 8.93 1.78
CA LYS A 36 14.04 9.86 2.85
C LYS A 36 12.66 10.48 2.71
N GLU A 37 12.27 10.88 1.49
CA GLU A 37 10.93 11.39 1.19
C GLU A 37 9.87 10.28 1.38
N TYR A 38 10.17 9.06 0.93
CA TYR A 38 9.29 7.91 1.12
C TYR A 38 9.05 7.57 2.59
N MET A 39 10.08 7.58 3.43
CA MET A 39 9.93 7.37 4.88
C MET A 39 9.02 8.44 5.51
N ALA A 40 9.13 9.70 5.09
CA ALA A 40 8.26 10.77 5.54
C ALA A 40 6.79 10.55 5.09
N PHE A 41 6.59 10.05 3.87
CA PHE A 41 5.25 9.70 3.36
C PHE A 41 4.62 8.55 4.17
N LEU A 42 5.39 7.52 4.53
CA LEU A 42 4.92 6.43 5.39
C LEU A 42 4.50 6.91 6.77
N ASP A 43 5.29 7.81 7.37
CA ASP A 43 4.99 8.36 8.69
C ASP A 43 3.74 9.27 8.68
N ALA A 44 3.48 9.98 7.57
CA ALA A 44 2.29 10.80 7.38
C ALA A 44 1.06 9.97 6.99
N GLY A 45 1.22 8.89 6.23
CA GLY A 45 0.16 8.11 5.61
C GLY A 45 -0.15 6.79 6.32
N LYS A 46 -0.41 6.80 7.63
CA LYS A 46 -0.63 5.58 8.44
C LYS A 46 -1.92 4.82 8.11
N THR A 47 -2.92 5.48 7.57
CA THR A 47 -4.18 4.89 7.11
C THR A 47 -4.46 5.33 5.67
N GLU A 48 -5.41 4.69 4.98
CA GLU A 48 -5.78 5.10 3.62
C GLU A 48 -6.27 6.55 3.57
N ARG A 49 -6.98 7.04 4.61
CA ARG A 49 -7.41 8.44 4.70
C ARG A 49 -6.23 9.41 4.83
N LEU A 50 -5.28 9.09 5.70
CA LEU A 50 -4.08 9.91 5.88
C LEU A 50 -3.20 9.86 4.62
N CYS A 51 -3.07 8.70 4.00
CA CYS A 51 -2.34 8.52 2.75
C CYS A 51 -2.98 9.29 1.59
N ALA A 52 -4.32 9.26 1.47
CA ALA A 52 -5.03 10.06 0.47
C ALA A 52 -4.87 11.57 0.71
N ALA A 53 -4.94 12.02 1.96
CA ALA A 53 -4.73 13.43 2.31
C ALA A 53 -3.31 13.89 2.00
N GLU A 54 -2.30 13.10 2.33
CA GLU A 54 -0.89 13.41 2.03
C GLU A 54 -0.64 13.39 0.50
N THR A 55 -1.24 12.45 -0.22
CA THR A 55 -1.21 12.40 -1.68
C THR A 55 -1.76 13.68 -2.30
N VAL A 56 -2.93 14.15 -1.86
CA VAL A 56 -3.53 15.39 -2.33
C VAL A 56 -2.64 16.58 -2.03
N ARG A 57 -2.09 16.68 -0.82
CA ARG A 57 -1.16 17.75 -0.42
C ARG A 57 0.07 17.81 -1.36
N LEU A 58 0.70 16.67 -1.62
CA LEU A 58 1.86 16.57 -2.53
C LEU A 58 1.48 16.91 -3.97
N ALA A 59 0.33 16.42 -4.44
CA ALA A 59 -0.18 16.71 -5.78
C ALA A 59 -0.45 18.21 -5.99
N GLU A 60 -1.09 18.87 -5.03
CA GLU A 60 -1.35 20.31 -5.10
C GLU A 60 -0.05 21.12 -5.11
N GLN A 61 0.95 20.75 -4.33
CA GLN A 61 2.29 21.34 -4.36
C GLN A 61 2.97 21.19 -5.73
N ALA A 62 2.71 20.09 -6.45
CA ALA A 62 3.19 19.83 -7.81
C ALA A 62 2.31 20.46 -8.91
N GLY A 63 1.31 21.26 -8.53
CA GLY A 63 0.45 22.03 -9.44
C GLY A 63 -0.78 21.27 -9.95
N TYR A 64 -1.12 20.11 -9.38
CA TYR A 64 -2.37 19.43 -9.67
C TYR A 64 -3.55 20.18 -9.06
N LYS A 65 -4.70 20.09 -9.73
CA LYS A 65 -5.95 20.73 -9.32
C LYS A 65 -7.09 19.71 -9.29
N PRO A 66 -8.10 19.90 -8.44
CA PRO A 66 -9.30 19.08 -8.51
C PRO A 66 -9.90 19.08 -9.92
N LEU A 67 -10.22 17.90 -10.44
CA LEU A 67 -10.92 17.77 -11.72
C LEU A 67 -12.35 18.32 -11.59
N VAL A 68 -12.69 19.27 -12.46
CA VAL A 68 -14.05 19.80 -12.58
C VAL A 68 -14.72 19.12 -13.75
N ARG A 69 -15.81 18.38 -13.48
CA ARG A 69 -16.54 17.67 -14.52
C ARG A 69 -17.04 18.61 -15.63
N GLY A 70 -16.85 18.20 -16.88
CA GLY A 70 -17.22 18.99 -18.05
C GLY A 70 -16.27 20.13 -18.43
N GLN A 71 -15.16 20.32 -17.70
CA GLN A 71 -14.14 21.27 -18.14
C GLN A 71 -13.34 20.71 -19.33
N ALA A 72 -12.95 21.57 -20.26
CA ALA A 72 -12.01 21.20 -21.30
C ALA A 72 -10.60 21.00 -20.72
N LEU A 73 -9.93 19.93 -21.12
CA LEU A 73 -8.55 19.64 -20.74
C LEU A 73 -7.63 19.71 -21.96
N LYS A 74 -6.45 20.24 -21.75
CA LYS A 74 -5.39 20.37 -22.77
C LYS A 74 -4.12 19.67 -22.31
N ALA A 75 -3.25 19.36 -23.26
CA ALA A 75 -1.94 18.77 -22.99
C ALA A 75 -1.17 19.58 -21.92
N GLY A 76 -0.65 18.90 -20.91
CA GLY A 76 0.06 19.48 -19.78
C GLY A 76 -0.82 19.82 -18.57
N ASP A 77 -2.16 19.74 -18.67
CA ASP A 77 -3.02 19.93 -17.51
C ASP A 77 -2.82 18.79 -16.50
N LYS A 78 -2.81 19.15 -15.22
CA LYS A 78 -2.61 18.25 -14.09
C LYS A 78 -3.86 18.28 -13.21
N VAL A 79 -4.54 17.13 -13.11
CA VAL A 79 -5.82 17.04 -12.39
C VAL A 79 -5.86 15.83 -11.47
N TYR A 80 -6.70 15.92 -10.43
CA TYR A 80 -6.95 14.80 -9.52
C TYR A 80 -8.41 14.72 -9.06
N VAL A 81 -8.80 13.53 -8.62
CA VAL A 81 -10.03 13.26 -7.87
C VAL A 81 -9.67 12.53 -6.59
N CYS A 82 -10.05 13.07 -5.43
CA CYS A 82 -10.01 12.35 -4.16
C CYS A 82 -11.38 11.74 -3.90
N ASN A 83 -11.48 10.42 -4.08
CA ASN A 83 -12.73 9.69 -3.94
C ASN A 83 -13.01 9.39 -2.48
N ARG A 84 -13.96 10.13 -1.90
CA ARG A 84 -14.44 9.99 -0.50
C ARG A 84 -13.35 10.05 0.57
N GLY A 85 -12.23 10.72 0.26
CA GLY A 85 -11.09 10.84 1.19
C GLY A 85 -10.32 9.55 1.43
N LYS A 86 -10.49 8.50 0.58
CA LYS A 86 -9.88 7.18 0.81
C LYS A 86 -9.12 6.61 -0.39
N SER A 87 -9.39 7.09 -1.59
CA SER A 87 -8.63 6.74 -2.80
C SER A 87 -8.40 7.99 -3.64
N VAL A 88 -7.30 8.01 -4.41
CA VAL A 88 -6.93 9.18 -5.22
C VAL A 88 -6.59 8.76 -6.64
N LEU A 89 -7.17 9.47 -7.60
CA LEU A 89 -6.87 9.29 -9.01
C LEU A 89 -6.28 10.60 -9.54
N LEU A 90 -5.12 10.53 -10.20
CA LEU A 90 -4.42 11.70 -10.73
C LEU A 90 -4.14 11.51 -12.21
N ALA A 91 -4.16 12.57 -12.98
CA ALA A 91 -3.77 12.56 -14.40
C ALA A 91 -2.89 13.75 -14.75
N HIS A 92 -1.82 13.49 -15.50
CA HIS A 92 -1.06 14.48 -16.26
C HIS A 92 -1.41 14.30 -17.74
N VAL A 93 -2.20 15.21 -18.27
CA VAL A 93 -2.79 15.10 -19.61
C VAL A 93 -1.71 15.11 -20.68
N GLY A 94 -1.70 14.10 -21.55
CA GLY A 94 -0.73 13.90 -22.60
C GLY A 94 -0.92 14.81 -23.81
N SER A 95 0.05 14.78 -24.72
CA SER A 95 -0.03 15.48 -26.01
C SER A 95 -0.86 14.73 -27.06
N LYS A 96 -1.00 13.41 -26.92
CA LYS A 96 -1.85 12.56 -27.74
C LYS A 96 -3.28 12.54 -27.19
N PRO A 97 -4.30 12.35 -28.04
CA PRO A 97 -5.68 12.28 -27.58
C PRO A 97 -5.93 11.02 -26.75
N MET A 98 -6.91 11.06 -25.83
CA MET A 98 -7.31 9.93 -25.00
C MET A 98 -7.73 8.69 -25.81
N SER A 99 -8.12 8.84 -27.08
CA SER A 99 -8.39 7.71 -27.99
C SER A 99 -7.17 6.83 -28.28
N GLU A 100 -5.95 7.32 -28.07
CA GLU A 100 -4.71 6.54 -28.15
C GLU A 100 -4.36 5.82 -26.86
N GLY A 101 -5.20 5.96 -25.82
CA GLY A 101 -5.03 5.35 -24.53
C GLY A 101 -4.17 6.15 -23.55
N ALA A 102 -4.04 5.64 -22.34
CA ALA A 102 -3.26 6.20 -21.24
C ALA A 102 -2.15 5.25 -20.80
N GLN A 103 -1.10 5.78 -20.17
CA GLN A 103 -0.12 5.03 -19.39
C GLN A 103 -0.52 5.11 -17.92
N ILE A 104 -0.86 3.98 -17.32
CA ILE A 104 -1.45 3.91 -15.99
C ILE A 104 -0.48 3.20 -15.05
N ALA A 105 -0.28 3.73 -13.84
CA ALA A 105 0.25 2.97 -12.72
C ALA A 105 -0.83 2.92 -11.63
N ALA A 106 -1.14 1.72 -11.14
CA ALA A 106 -2.16 1.49 -10.13
C ALA A 106 -1.59 0.72 -8.96
N ALA A 107 -1.85 1.18 -7.74
CA ALA A 107 -1.43 0.59 -6.48
C ALA A 107 -2.54 0.78 -5.44
N HIS A 108 -2.44 0.10 -4.27
CA HIS A 108 -3.35 0.38 -3.17
C HIS A 108 -2.66 1.14 -2.03
N ILE A 109 -3.45 1.73 -1.14
CA ILE A 109 -2.98 2.54 -0.02
C ILE A 109 -3.56 2.14 1.34
N ASP A 110 -4.51 1.21 1.35
CA ASP A 110 -4.91 0.50 2.56
C ASP A 110 -3.84 -0.54 2.96
N SER A 111 -3.85 -0.98 4.19
CA SER A 111 -2.95 -2.00 4.72
C SER A 111 -3.64 -2.74 5.86
N PRO A 112 -3.22 -3.97 6.22
CA PRO A 112 -3.79 -4.71 7.34
C PRO A 112 -3.72 -3.91 8.65
N ARG A 113 -4.78 -3.98 9.47
CA ARG A 113 -4.94 -3.19 10.70
C ARG A 113 -6.01 -3.77 11.64
N LEU A 114 -6.30 -3.08 12.72
CA LEU A 114 -7.40 -3.39 13.62
C LEU A 114 -8.43 -2.26 13.61
N ASP A 115 -9.60 -2.48 13.03
CA ASP A 115 -10.71 -1.51 13.04
C ASP A 115 -11.50 -1.61 14.34
N LEU A 116 -11.94 -0.47 14.90
CA LEU A 116 -12.86 -0.50 16.04
C LEU A 116 -14.23 -1.03 15.60
N LYS A 117 -14.85 -1.85 16.47
CA LYS A 117 -16.25 -2.27 16.27
C LYS A 117 -17.22 -1.08 16.50
N PRO A 118 -18.47 -1.14 15.97
CA PRO A 118 -19.43 -0.06 16.13
C PRO A 118 -19.78 0.29 17.58
N ASN A 119 -19.70 -0.67 18.51
CA ASN A 119 -19.81 -0.46 19.96
C ASN A 119 -18.54 -0.97 20.62
N PRO A 120 -17.45 -0.17 20.62
CA PRO A 120 -16.13 -0.71 20.94
C PRO A 120 -15.81 -0.62 22.44
N LEU A 121 -16.30 0.40 23.15
CA LEU A 121 -15.83 0.74 24.48
C LEU A 121 -16.50 -0.11 25.56
N TYR A 122 -15.70 -0.76 26.37
CA TYR A 122 -16.16 -1.49 27.56
C TYR A 122 -15.15 -1.41 28.68
N GLU A 123 -15.62 -1.68 29.90
CA GLU A 123 -14.79 -1.87 31.08
C GLU A 123 -14.97 -3.27 31.65
N ASP A 124 -13.88 -3.89 32.06
CA ASP A 124 -13.90 -5.13 32.84
C ASP A 124 -12.80 -5.06 33.90
N ASN A 125 -13.19 -5.30 35.16
CA ASN A 125 -12.28 -5.29 36.30
C ASN A 125 -11.40 -4.02 36.38
N GLU A 126 -12.03 -2.83 36.23
CA GLU A 126 -11.38 -1.52 36.25
C GLU A 126 -10.30 -1.31 35.17
N LEU A 127 -10.42 -2.02 34.05
CA LEU A 127 -9.65 -1.78 32.83
C LEU A 127 -10.57 -1.44 31.68
N ALA A 128 -10.33 -0.32 31.02
CA ALA A 128 -11.09 0.09 29.85
C ALA A 128 -10.42 -0.39 28.55
N TYR A 129 -11.23 -0.91 27.63
CA TYR A 129 -10.79 -1.45 26.37
C TYR A 129 -11.63 -0.97 25.20
N PHE A 130 -11.04 -0.95 23.98
CA PHE A 130 -11.77 -0.97 22.73
C PHE A 130 -11.79 -2.36 22.12
N LYS A 131 -12.98 -2.82 21.71
CA LYS A 131 -13.16 -4.02 20.88
C LYS A 131 -12.78 -3.72 19.44
N THR A 132 -12.03 -4.64 18.83
CA THR A 132 -11.59 -4.51 17.44
C THR A 132 -12.05 -5.66 16.56
N HIS A 133 -11.97 -5.44 15.26
CA HIS A 133 -12.04 -6.45 14.21
C HIS A 133 -10.82 -6.28 13.32
N TYR A 134 -10.04 -7.32 13.09
CA TYR A 134 -8.90 -7.21 12.18
C TYR A 134 -9.37 -7.04 10.72
N TYR A 135 -8.60 -6.26 9.97
CA TYR A 135 -8.78 -5.94 8.57
C TYR A 135 -7.64 -6.54 7.77
N GLY A 136 -7.94 -7.23 6.64
CA GLY A 136 -6.94 -7.90 5.81
C GLY A 136 -6.44 -9.24 6.36
N GLY A 137 -5.48 -9.82 5.66
CA GLY A 137 -4.93 -11.15 5.93
C GLY A 137 -3.78 -11.16 6.93
N ILE A 138 -4.03 -11.02 8.23
CA ILE A 138 -3.00 -10.98 9.27
C ILE A 138 -2.67 -12.34 9.88
N ARG A 139 -1.43 -12.50 10.33
CA ARG A 139 -1.02 -13.56 11.27
C ARG A 139 -1.15 -13.00 12.68
N LYS A 140 -2.27 -13.26 13.36
CA LYS A 140 -2.69 -12.61 14.61
C LYS A 140 -1.62 -12.61 15.71
N TYR A 141 -0.76 -13.65 15.78
CA TYR A 141 0.31 -13.71 16.78
C TYR A 141 1.38 -12.62 16.63
N GLN A 142 1.50 -12.00 15.44
CA GLN A 142 2.42 -10.89 15.20
C GLN A 142 1.85 -9.56 15.70
N TRP A 143 0.54 -9.49 15.92
CA TRP A 143 -0.22 -8.27 16.21
C TRP A 143 -0.56 -8.07 17.68
N VAL A 144 0.07 -8.82 18.58
CA VAL A 144 -0.08 -8.67 20.04
C VAL A 144 1.16 -8.04 20.67
N THR A 145 0.98 -7.37 21.82
CA THR A 145 2.05 -6.77 22.65
C THR A 145 2.87 -5.68 21.95
N ILE A 146 2.32 -5.04 20.94
CA ILE A 146 2.97 -3.93 20.24
C ILE A 146 2.22 -2.61 20.53
N PRO A 147 2.93 -1.47 20.61
CA PRO A 147 2.29 -0.17 20.71
C PRO A 147 1.47 0.14 19.47
N MET A 148 0.24 0.62 19.69
CA MET A 148 -0.69 1.02 18.63
C MET A 148 -1.05 2.50 18.77
N GLU A 149 -1.36 3.13 17.64
CA GLU A 149 -1.96 4.46 17.53
C GLU A 149 -3.32 4.34 16.82
N LEU A 150 -4.23 5.26 17.10
CA LEU A 150 -5.59 5.24 16.59
C LEU A 150 -5.84 6.48 15.73
N HIS A 151 -6.27 6.25 14.50
CA HIS A 151 -6.61 7.30 13.54
C HIS A 151 -7.99 7.08 12.95
N GLY A 152 -8.57 8.14 12.41
CA GLY A 152 -9.81 8.05 11.63
C GLY A 152 -10.74 9.21 11.85
N VAL A 153 -12.03 8.96 11.64
CA VAL A 153 -13.08 9.98 11.70
C VAL A 153 -14.31 9.47 12.44
N VAL A 154 -15.03 10.42 13.06
CA VAL A 154 -16.34 10.19 13.66
C VAL A 154 -17.32 11.17 13.01
N ALA A 155 -18.38 10.65 12.40
CA ALA A 155 -19.45 11.47 11.84
C ALA A 155 -20.53 11.71 12.92
N LEU A 156 -20.73 12.97 13.28
CA LEU A 156 -21.72 13.37 14.30
C LEU A 156 -23.12 13.49 13.68
N THR A 157 -24.14 13.41 14.51
CA THR A 157 -25.55 13.47 14.09
C THR A 157 -25.97 14.81 13.48
N ASP A 158 -25.22 15.89 13.72
CA ASP A 158 -25.42 17.20 13.08
C ASP A 158 -24.82 17.29 11.67
N GLY A 159 -24.18 16.21 11.17
CA GLY A 159 -23.55 16.14 9.86
C GLY A 159 -22.10 16.60 9.85
N THR A 160 -21.53 17.02 10.98
CA THR A 160 -20.10 17.33 11.09
C THR A 160 -19.27 16.06 11.21
N THR A 161 -17.99 16.16 10.85
CA THR A 161 -17.03 15.04 10.97
C THR A 161 -15.86 15.49 11.82
N VAL A 162 -15.52 14.69 12.83
CA VAL A 162 -14.39 14.93 13.72
C VAL A 162 -13.25 13.99 13.35
N THR A 163 -12.06 14.53 13.13
CA THR A 163 -10.85 13.72 12.92
C THR A 163 -10.26 13.34 14.27
N VAL A 164 -9.99 12.05 14.44
CA VAL A 164 -9.38 11.48 15.65
C VAL A 164 -7.94 11.10 15.37
N ASN A 165 -7.02 11.53 16.24
CA ASN A 165 -5.62 11.13 16.28
C ASN A 165 -5.21 10.93 17.74
N ILE A 166 -4.96 9.67 18.11
CA ILE A 166 -4.55 9.28 19.47
C ILE A 166 -3.29 8.41 19.35
N GLY A 167 -2.19 8.93 19.80
CA GLY A 167 -0.92 8.21 19.75
C GLY A 167 -0.06 8.51 18.50
N GLY A 168 -0.53 9.34 17.56
CA GLY A 168 0.24 9.70 16.36
C GLY A 168 1.32 10.75 16.63
N ASP A 169 1.09 11.66 17.56
CA ASP A 169 2.01 12.73 17.88
C ASP A 169 3.10 12.30 18.87
N GLU A 170 4.23 13.01 18.86
CA GLU A 170 5.31 12.77 19.82
C GLU A 170 4.85 13.09 21.24
N GLY A 171 5.04 12.14 22.16
CA GLY A 171 4.61 12.26 23.55
C GLY A 171 3.17 11.79 23.80
N ASP A 172 2.39 11.49 22.78
CA ASP A 172 1.05 10.93 22.95
C ASP A 172 1.08 9.54 23.59
N PRO A 173 0.08 9.20 24.42
CA PRO A 173 -0.07 7.86 24.96
C PRO A 173 -0.40 6.86 23.85
N LYS A 174 0.20 5.66 23.92
CA LYS A 174 -0.09 4.57 22.99
C LYS A 174 -1.10 3.60 23.61
N GLN A 175 -1.81 2.86 22.76
CA GLN A 175 -2.65 1.74 23.14
C GLN A 175 -1.86 0.43 22.92
N VAL A 176 -2.32 -0.65 23.51
CA VAL A 176 -1.70 -1.96 23.33
C VAL A 176 -2.76 -3.06 23.53
N ASN A 177 -2.68 -4.11 22.73
CA ASN A 177 -3.34 -5.36 23.00
C ASN A 177 -2.37 -6.29 23.76
N THR A 178 -2.87 -6.92 24.81
CA THR A 178 -2.07 -7.75 25.70
C THR A 178 -2.09 -9.22 25.26
N ASP A 179 -1.12 -10.00 25.75
CA ASP A 179 -1.09 -11.46 25.60
C ASP A 179 -0.68 -12.12 26.94
N LEU A 180 -0.82 -13.43 27.02
CA LEU A 180 -0.51 -14.22 28.21
C LEU A 180 1.00 -14.35 28.43
N LEU A 181 1.40 -14.34 29.70
CA LEU A 181 2.75 -14.75 30.07
C LEU A 181 2.92 -16.28 29.86
N PRO A 182 4.16 -16.77 29.68
CA PRO A 182 4.40 -18.19 29.35
C PRO A 182 3.79 -19.19 30.35
N HIS A 183 3.76 -18.82 31.63
CA HIS A 183 3.24 -19.73 32.68
C HIS A 183 1.71 -19.94 32.64
N LEU A 184 0.97 -18.94 32.14
CA LEU A 184 -0.48 -19.03 31.96
C LEU A 184 -0.86 -19.40 30.50
N GLY A 185 0.05 -19.26 29.53
CA GLY A 185 -0.15 -19.55 28.14
C GLY A 185 0.03 -20.98 27.69
N GLN A 186 0.14 -21.98 28.65
CA GLN A 186 0.45 -23.34 28.28
C GLN A 186 -0.61 -24.00 27.39
N GLU A 187 -1.90 -23.76 27.65
CA GLU A 187 -2.98 -24.28 26.81
C GLU A 187 -3.08 -23.56 25.48
N GLN A 188 -2.82 -22.27 25.45
CA GLN A 188 -2.71 -21.46 24.22
C GLN A 188 -1.61 -22.02 23.31
N SER A 189 -0.44 -22.34 23.87
CA SER A 189 0.73 -22.84 23.11
C SER A 189 0.53 -24.22 22.48
N LYS A 190 -0.49 -25.00 22.91
CA LYS A 190 -0.85 -26.32 22.33
C LYS A 190 -1.76 -26.20 21.11
N LYS A 191 -2.35 -25.01 20.87
CA LYS A 191 -3.25 -24.77 19.74
C LYS A 191 -2.47 -24.60 18.44
N PRO A 192 -3.07 -24.92 17.27
CA PRO A 192 -2.50 -24.47 16.00
C PRO A 192 -2.22 -22.98 16.01
N LEU A 193 -1.14 -22.53 15.37
CA LEU A 193 -0.69 -21.13 15.40
C LEU A 193 -1.81 -20.13 15.00
N ALA A 194 -2.66 -20.51 14.04
CA ALA A 194 -3.78 -19.67 13.60
C ALA A 194 -4.89 -19.51 14.67
N GLU A 195 -4.95 -20.41 15.67
CA GLU A 195 -5.96 -20.46 16.73
C GLU A 195 -5.40 -20.03 18.09
N GLY A 196 -4.07 -19.92 18.22
CA GLY A 196 -3.39 -19.53 19.46
C GLY A 196 -3.83 -18.14 19.92
N ILE A 197 -3.94 -17.20 19.00
CA ILE A 197 -4.52 -15.87 19.25
C ILE A 197 -5.91 -15.81 18.64
N VAL A 198 -6.91 -15.49 19.45
CA VAL A 198 -8.31 -15.39 19.05
C VAL A 198 -8.60 -13.96 18.62
N GLY A 199 -9.24 -13.76 17.45
CA GLY A 199 -9.54 -12.43 16.92
C GLY A 199 -10.32 -11.53 17.87
N GLU A 200 -11.30 -12.09 18.61
CA GLU A 200 -12.07 -11.37 19.63
C GLU A 200 -11.25 -10.93 20.87
N GLN A 201 -10.01 -11.36 20.97
CA GLN A 201 -9.09 -10.97 22.06
C GLN A 201 -8.09 -9.89 21.65
N LEU A 202 -8.10 -9.44 20.40
CA LEU A 202 -7.27 -8.32 19.90
C LEU A 202 -7.83 -6.96 20.35
N ASN A 203 -8.17 -6.83 21.63
CA ASN A 203 -8.75 -5.60 22.17
C ASN A 203 -7.66 -4.66 22.69
N LEU A 204 -7.87 -3.35 22.50
CA LEU A 204 -6.90 -2.32 22.86
C LEU A 204 -7.14 -1.84 24.29
N LEU A 205 -6.14 -1.95 25.14
CA LEU A 205 -6.14 -1.39 26.50
C LEU A 205 -5.99 0.14 26.40
N LEU A 206 -6.92 0.86 27.07
CA LEU A 206 -7.02 2.32 27.00
C LEU A 206 -6.66 2.99 28.34
N GLY A 207 -6.99 2.37 29.45
CA GLY A 207 -6.78 2.99 30.76
C GLY A 207 -7.18 2.11 31.93
N SER A 208 -6.75 2.55 33.12
CA SER A 208 -6.98 1.82 34.39
C SER A 208 -7.22 2.78 35.57
N LYS A 209 -7.31 4.10 35.32
CA LYS A 209 -7.50 5.09 36.39
C LYS A 209 -8.97 5.46 36.48
N PRO A 210 -9.66 5.11 37.58
CA PRO A 210 -11.06 5.46 37.75
C PRO A 210 -11.25 6.95 38.04
N ILE A 211 -12.42 7.47 37.66
CA ILE A 211 -12.86 8.84 38.00
C ILE A 211 -13.76 8.80 39.21
N GLY A 212 -13.70 9.85 40.07
CA GLY A 212 -14.57 10.05 41.23
C GLY A 212 -14.29 9.07 42.36
N ASP A 213 -15.08 9.27 43.43
CA ASP A 213 -15.03 8.47 44.71
C ASP A 213 -16.21 7.48 44.80
N ASP A 214 -17.04 7.36 43.77
CA ASP A 214 -18.24 6.53 43.75
C ASP A 214 -17.89 5.05 43.71
N GLU A 215 -18.66 4.20 44.39
CA GLU A 215 -18.56 2.72 44.35
C GLU A 215 -19.28 2.13 43.12
N GLY A 216 -19.54 2.91 42.07
CA GLY A 216 -20.23 2.48 40.86
C GLY A 216 -19.39 1.63 39.90
N SER A 217 -20.04 1.03 38.90
CA SER A 217 -19.39 0.39 37.75
C SER A 217 -18.98 1.44 36.69
N ASP A 218 -18.15 1.04 35.73
CA ASP A 218 -17.76 1.84 34.55
C ASP A 218 -16.99 3.14 34.88
N ARG A 219 -16.29 3.22 35.99
CA ARG A 219 -15.56 4.41 36.43
C ARG A 219 -14.33 4.71 35.53
N VAL A 220 -13.63 3.69 35.06
CA VAL A 220 -12.51 3.85 34.14
C VAL A 220 -13.01 4.15 32.73
N LYS A 221 -14.07 3.48 32.29
CA LYS A 221 -14.75 3.77 31.04
C LYS A 221 -15.22 5.24 30.97
N LEU A 222 -15.82 5.72 32.05
CA LEU A 222 -16.25 7.11 32.17
C LEU A 222 -15.05 8.09 32.09
N ALA A 223 -13.94 7.77 32.76
CA ALA A 223 -12.72 8.56 32.69
C ALA A 223 -12.16 8.65 31.26
N VAL A 224 -12.13 7.53 30.53
CA VAL A 224 -11.72 7.49 29.14
C VAL A 224 -12.67 8.30 28.26
N MET A 225 -13.99 8.14 28.44
CA MET A 225 -14.98 8.92 27.69
C MET A 225 -14.88 10.42 27.95
N GLN A 226 -14.60 10.83 29.19
CA GLN A 226 -14.38 12.24 29.50
C GLN A 226 -13.21 12.83 28.71
N LEU A 227 -12.06 12.11 28.66
CA LEU A 227 -10.89 12.53 27.88
C LEU A 227 -11.20 12.65 26.38
N LEU A 228 -11.95 11.71 25.84
CA LEU A 228 -12.37 11.72 24.43
C LEU A 228 -13.36 12.84 24.14
N ASN A 229 -14.30 13.10 25.06
CA ASN A 229 -15.25 14.19 24.91
C ASN A 229 -14.56 15.56 25.03
N GLU A 230 -13.65 15.74 26.01
CA GLU A 230 -12.88 16.98 26.16
C GLU A 230 -12.04 17.33 24.94
N LYS A 231 -11.40 16.29 24.30
CA LYS A 231 -10.52 16.49 23.14
C LYS A 231 -11.28 16.58 21.82
N TYR A 232 -12.33 15.79 21.64
CA TYR A 232 -12.99 15.58 20.34
C TYR A 232 -14.49 15.92 20.34
N GLY A 233 -15.11 16.16 21.49
CA GLY A 233 -16.54 16.44 21.61
C GLY A 233 -17.45 15.23 21.40
N ILE A 234 -16.89 14.02 21.30
CA ILE A 234 -17.65 12.79 21.03
C ILE A 234 -18.23 12.16 22.29
N THR A 235 -19.33 11.46 22.13
CA THR A 235 -19.99 10.62 23.15
C THR A 235 -19.87 9.14 22.78
N GLU A 236 -20.29 8.24 23.67
CA GLU A 236 -20.23 6.80 23.37
C GLU A 236 -21.09 6.41 22.17
N ASP A 237 -22.25 7.05 21.99
CA ASP A 237 -23.17 6.79 20.88
C ASP A 237 -22.56 7.15 19.51
N ASP A 238 -21.63 8.11 19.47
CA ASP A 238 -20.98 8.55 18.23
C ASP A 238 -20.04 7.50 17.64
N PHE A 239 -19.60 6.51 18.42
CA PHE A 239 -18.83 5.39 17.88
C PHE A 239 -19.60 4.56 16.85
N THR A 240 -20.93 4.58 16.87
CA THR A 240 -21.75 3.85 15.88
C THR A 240 -21.55 4.36 14.46
N SER A 241 -21.09 5.60 14.29
CA SER A 241 -20.78 6.25 13.01
C SER A 241 -19.29 6.64 12.91
N ALA A 242 -18.42 5.88 13.57
CA ALA A 242 -16.98 6.07 13.52
C ALA A 242 -16.33 5.10 12.53
N GLU A 243 -15.30 5.57 11.86
CA GLU A 243 -14.27 4.76 11.19
C GLU A 243 -12.96 5.05 11.91
N LEU A 244 -12.59 4.21 12.88
CA LEU A 244 -11.39 4.35 13.69
C LEU A 244 -10.52 3.11 13.54
N GLU A 245 -9.27 3.32 13.18
CA GLU A 245 -8.29 2.34 12.76
C GLU A 245 -7.10 2.36 13.71
N ALA A 246 -6.83 1.23 14.35
CA ALA A 246 -5.63 1.06 15.15
C ALA A 246 -4.52 0.44 14.30
N VAL A 247 -3.41 1.14 14.25
CA VAL A 247 -2.24 0.79 13.45
C VAL A 247 -0.98 0.78 14.32
N PRO A 248 0.10 0.07 13.93
CA PRO A 248 1.35 0.05 14.68
C PRO A 248 1.94 1.46 14.86
N ALA A 249 2.21 1.82 16.11
CA ALA A 249 2.80 3.11 16.48
C ALA A 249 4.33 3.11 16.29
N VAL A 250 4.76 2.81 15.06
CA VAL A 250 6.17 2.76 14.68
C VAL A 250 6.45 3.79 13.59
N LYS A 251 7.63 4.41 13.63
CA LYS A 251 8.11 5.26 12.54
C LYS A 251 8.93 4.45 11.55
N ALA A 252 8.89 4.88 10.29
CA ALA A 252 9.78 4.36 9.28
C ALA A 252 11.24 4.57 9.70
N THR A 253 12.04 3.51 9.62
CA THR A 253 13.41 3.53 10.10
C THR A 253 14.34 2.74 9.20
N GLU A 254 15.61 3.10 9.19
CA GLU A 254 16.63 2.37 8.44
C GLU A 254 16.96 1.04 9.13
N ILE A 255 17.06 -0.02 8.35
CA ILE A 255 17.34 -1.39 8.80
C ILE A 255 18.67 -1.87 8.21
N GLY A 256 19.38 -2.69 9.02
CA GLY A 256 20.70 -3.22 8.71
C GLY A 256 21.81 -2.31 9.22
N LEU A 257 22.98 -2.89 9.50
CA LEU A 257 24.16 -2.14 9.94
C LEU A 257 24.67 -1.20 8.85
N ASP A 258 24.41 -1.54 7.61
CA ASP A 258 24.73 -0.78 6.40
C ASP A 258 23.63 0.21 5.97
N ARG A 259 22.47 0.21 6.67
CA ARG A 259 21.31 1.07 6.41
C ARG A 259 20.75 0.95 4.99
N SER A 260 20.88 -0.22 4.37
CA SER A 260 20.45 -0.48 2.99
C SER A 260 18.95 -0.75 2.84
N MET A 261 18.23 -0.90 3.95
CA MET A 261 16.83 -1.27 3.99
C MET A 261 16.00 -0.26 4.81
N ILE A 262 14.69 -0.29 4.62
CA ILE A 262 13.70 0.48 5.38
C ILE A 262 12.74 -0.49 6.05
N GLY A 263 12.52 -0.31 7.35
CA GLY A 263 11.50 -1.01 8.11
C GLY A 263 10.38 -0.07 8.50
N SER A 264 9.14 -0.48 8.29
CA SER A 264 7.95 0.28 8.66
C SER A 264 6.70 -0.61 8.67
N TYR A 265 5.61 -0.08 9.16
CA TYR A 265 4.27 -0.58 8.91
C TYR A 265 3.76 -0.07 7.55
N GLY A 266 3.11 -0.95 6.79
CA GLY A 266 2.37 -0.59 5.59
C GLY A 266 3.24 -0.33 4.36
N HIS A 267 4.38 -1.01 4.21
CA HIS A 267 5.04 -1.10 2.91
C HIS A 267 4.11 -1.71 1.87
N ASP A 268 3.33 -2.68 2.26
CA ASP A 268 2.22 -3.23 1.50
C ASP A 268 0.99 -2.31 1.59
N ASP A 269 0.60 -1.57 0.54
CA ASP A 269 1.34 -1.39 -0.73
C ASP A 269 1.71 0.10 -0.95
N ARG A 270 1.90 0.84 0.14
CA ARG A 270 2.28 2.26 0.07
C ARG A 270 3.63 2.48 -0.59
N VAL A 271 4.49 1.45 -0.64
CA VAL A 271 5.78 1.56 -1.33
C VAL A 271 5.59 1.70 -2.83
N CYS A 272 4.71 0.91 -3.43
CA CYS A 272 4.38 1.03 -4.86
C CYS A 272 3.48 2.24 -5.10
N GLY A 273 2.55 2.54 -4.17
CA GLY A 273 1.70 3.73 -4.23
C GLY A 273 2.52 5.04 -4.27
N TYR A 274 3.50 5.16 -3.38
CA TYR A 274 4.41 6.31 -3.38
C TYR A 274 5.28 6.35 -4.65
N ALA A 275 5.79 5.21 -5.10
CA ALA A 275 6.58 5.14 -6.33
C ALA A 275 5.78 5.63 -7.55
N ALA A 276 4.52 5.20 -7.69
CA ALA A 276 3.62 5.64 -8.76
C ALA A 276 3.29 7.13 -8.66
N LEU A 277 2.97 7.61 -7.46
CA LEU A 277 2.71 9.04 -7.20
C LEU A 277 3.93 9.89 -7.52
N LYS A 278 5.07 9.61 -6.90
CA LYS A 278 6.31 10.38 -7.06
C LYS A 278 6.78 10.41 -8.51
N ALA A 279 6.69 9.27 -9.21
CA ALA A 279 7.00 9.18 -10.63
C ALA A 279 6.12 10.11 -11.49
N LEU A 280 4.82 10.21 -11.18
CA LEU A 280 3.91 11.10 -11.87
C LEU A 280 4.19 12.59 -11.55
N LEU A 281 4.46 12.90 -10.28
CA LEU A 281 4.76 14.28 -9.85
C LEU A 281 6.06 14.81 -10.45
N ASP A 282 7.04 13.93 -10.66
CA ASP A 282 8.38 14.25 -11.21
C ASP A 282 8.44 14.20 -12.76
N LEU A 283 7.30 14.18 -13.45
CA LEU A 283 7.30 14.35 -14.91
C LEU A 283 7.57 15.80 -15.27
N ASP A 284 8.78 16.05 -15.73
CA ASP A 284 9.24 17.41 -16.12
C ASP A 284 8.60 17.92 -17.40
N LYS A 285 8.12 17.02 -18.26
CA LYS A 285 7.52 17.31 -19.56
C LYS A 285 6.13 16.74 -19.66
N THR A 286 5.30 17.36 -20.49
CA THR A 286 4.03 16.77 -20.90
C THR A 286 4.26 15.40 -21.53
N PRO A 287 3.68 14.31 -20.99
CA PRO A 287 3.87 12.98 -21.54
C PRO A 287 3.22 12.83 -22.92
N ALA A 288 3.64 11.85 -23.70
CA ALA A 288 3.02 11.57 -25.00
C ALA A 288 1.55 11.10 -24.80
N LYS A 289 1.32 10.01 -24.12
CA LYS A 289 0.00 9.57 -23.65
C LYS A 289 -0.30 10.19 -22.29
N THR A 290 -1.57 10.36 -21.95
CA THR A 290 -1.96 10.79 -20.60
C THR A 290 -1.41 9.81 -19.57
N ALA A 291 -0.66 10.31 -18.60
CA ALA A 291 -0.16 9.53 -17.47
C ALA A 291 -1.19 9.56 -16.34
N VAL A 292 -1.58 8.39 -15.84
CA VAL A 292 -2.61 8.24 -14.81
C VAL A 292 -2.06 7.44 -13.63
N CYS A 293 -2.16 8.01 -12.42
CA CYS A 293 -1.87 7.32 -11.17
C CYS A 293 -3.18 6.98 -10.47
N VAL A 294 -3.33 5.73 -10.05
CA VAL A 294 -4.48 5.23 -9.29
C VAL A 294 -3.97 4.72 -7.94
N LEU A 295 -4.45 5.35 -6.87
CA LEU A 295 -4.20 4.91 -5.50
C LEU A 295 -5.53 4.43 -4.92
N ALA A 296 -5.72 3.12 -4.91
CA ALA A 296 -6.97 2.46 -4.52
C ALA A 296 -7.03 2.17 -3.02
N ASP A 297 -8.23 1.99 -2.51
CA ASP A 297 -8.53 1.50 -1.17
C ASP A 297 -9.10 0.07 -1.25
N LYS A 298 -9.12 -0.64 -0.12
CA LYS A 298 -9.80 -1.94 0.07
C LYS A 298 -9.22 -3.13 -0.69
N GLU A 299 -7.98 -3.04 -1.18
CA GLU A 299 -7.34 -4.19 -1.82
C GLU A 299 -7.27 -5.37 -0.85
N GLU A 300 -6.86 -5.13 0.38
CA GLU A 300 -6.63 -6.10 1.45
C GLU A 300 -7.89 -6.90 1.86
N ILE A 301 -9.06 -6.45 1.46
CA ILE A 301 -10.35 -7.12 1.72
C ILE A 301 -11.11 -7.45 0.42
N GLY A 302 -10.42 -7.47 -0.73
CA GLY A 302 -10.95 -7.93 -2.02
C GLY A 302 -11.43 -6.82 -2.95
N SER A 303 -11.04 -5.56 -2.74
CA SER A 303 -11.35 -4.40 -3.60
C SER A 303 -12.84 -4.07 -3.75
N ASP A 304 -13.71 -4.60 -2.91
CA ASP A 304 -15.15 -4.30 -2.89
C ASP A 304 -15.43 -2.93 -2.26
N GLY A 305 -16.58 -2.37 -2.60
CA GLY A 305 -17.05 -1.08 -2.06
C GLY A 305 -16.65 0.12 -2.92
N VAL A 306 -17.17 1.29 -2.56
CA VAL A 306 -17.17 2.50 -3.40
C VAL A 306 -15.80 3.17 -3.58
N THR A 307 -14.80 2.77 -2.82
CA THR A 307 -13.43 3.29 -2.88
C THR A 307 -12.42 2.24 -3.40
N GLY A 308 -12.86 0.97 -3.51
CA GLY A 308 -12.07 -0.13 -4.06
C GLY A 308 -12.08 -0.17 -5.60
N MET A 309 -11.19 -0.97 -6.17
CA MET A 309 -11.02 -1.08 -7.63
C MET A 309 -12.20 -1.75 -8.37
N GLN A 310 -13.09 -2.42 -7.66
CA GLN A 310 -14.31 -2.96 -8.25
C GLN A 310 -15.40 -1.90 -8.45
N SER A 311 -15.26 -0.72 -7.83
CA SER A 311 -16.21 0.39 -8.02
C SER A 311 -16.06 1.03 -9.40
N ALA A 312 -17.10 1.78 -9.81
CA ALA A 312 -17.06 2.58 -11.05
C ALA A 312 -16.22 3.87 -10.92
N ALA A 313 -15.52 4.11 -9.81
CA ALA A 313 -14.80 5.36 -9.59
C ALA A 313 -13.69 5.59 -10.62
N PHE A 314 -12.94 4.54 -10.95
CA PHE A 314 -11.91 4.59 -12.00
C PHE A 314 -12.53 4.85 -13.38
N ASP A 315 -13.61 4.10 -13.73
CA ASP A 315 -14.28 4.26 -15.02
C ASP A 315 -14.84 5.69 -15.17
N THR A 316 -15.46 6.23 -14.11
CA THR A 316 -15.98 7.60 -14.08
C THR A 316 -14.87 8.65 -14.29
N PHE A 317 -13.72 8.48 -13.62
CA PHE A 317 -12.58 9.38 -13.80
C PHE A 317 -12.04 9.35 -15.23
N MET A 318 -11.86 8.16 -15.79
CA MET A 318 -11.39 7.98 -17.17
C MET A 318 -12.41 8.51 -18.19
N GLU A 319 -13.71 8.38 -17.91
CA GLU A 319 -14.77 8.94 -18.77
C GLU A 319 -14.75 10.46 -18.77
N ASP A 320 -14.62 11.10 -17.59
CA ASP A 320 -14.49 12.56 -17.48
C ASP A 320 -13.26 13.08 -18.29
N LEU A 321 -12.12 12.35 -18.26
CA LEU A 321 -10.94 12.68 -19.07
C LEU A 321 -11.20 12.50 -20.58
N CYS A 322 -11.89 11.44 -20.96
CA CYS A 322 -12.23 11.16 -22.37
C CYS A 322 -13.23 12.19 -22.93
N GLU A 323 -14.27 12.51 -22.18
CA GLU A 323 -15.28 13.51 -22.59
C GLU A 323 -14.65 14.90 -22.80
N ALA A 324 -13.71 15.30 -21.91
CA ALA A 324 -12.98 16.57 -22.03
C ALA A 324 -12.19 16.71 -23.33
N GLN A 325 -11.92 15.59 -24.04
CA GLN A 325 -11.18 15.54 -25.30
C GLN A 325 -12.00 14.96 -26.46
N GLY A 326 -13.29 14.66 -26.26
CA GLY A 326 -14.16 14.07 -27.29
C GLY A 326 -13.81 12.63 -27.67
N ALA A 327 -13.20 11.87 -26.77
CA ALA A 327 -12.82 10.47 -26.96
C ALA A 327 -13.89 9.52 -26.38
N ALA A 328 -13.98 8.29 -26.89
CA ALA A 328 -14.83 7.27 -26.32
C ALA A 328 -14.07 6.45 -25.28
N LEU A 329 -14.61 6.31 -24.07
CA LEU A 329 -13.99 5.58 -22.95
C LEU A 329 -13.52 4.18 -23.37
N ARG A 330 -14.36 3.39 -24.04
CA ARG A 330 -14.01 2.01 -24.44
C ARG A 330 -12.77 1.93 -25.34
N VAL A 331 -12.59 2.93 -26.21
CA VAL A 331 -11.43 3.00 -27.13
C VAL A 331 -10.18 3.40 -26.35
N CYS A 332 -10.32 4.33 -25.41
CA CYS A 332 -9.24 4.73 -24.52
C CYS A 332 -8.74 3.53 -23.69
N LEU A 333 -9.66 2.80 -23.03
CA LEU A 333 -9.30 1.65 -22.19
C LEU A 333 -8.57 0.55 -22.99
N GLU A 334 -9.09 0.18 -24.18
CA GLU A 334 -8.49 -0.82 -25.07
C GLU A 334 -7.04 -0.45 -25.51
N ASN A 335 -6.79 0.84 -25.72
CA ASN A 335 -5.48 1.36 -26.13
C ASN A 335 -4.57 1.75 -24.96
N SER A 336 -5.03 1.56 -23.73
CA SER A 336 -4.27 1.85 -22.51
C SER A 336 -3.37 0.70 -22.08
N PHE A 337 -2.31 1.06 -21.38
CA PHE A 337 -1.47 0.12 -20.65
C PHE A 337 -1.50 0.46 -19.16
N CYS A 338 -1.55 -0.58 -18.31
CA CYS A 338 -1.44 -0.46 -16.86
C CYS A 338 -0.29 -1.28 -16.32
N LEU A 339 0.64 -0.63 -15.62
CA LEU A 339 1.53 -1.29 -14.68
C LEU A 339 0.80 -1.34 -13.34
N SER A 340 0.21 -2.50 -13.04
CA SER A 340 -0.39 -2.76 -11.74
C SER A 340 0.74 -2.98 -10.75
N ALA A 341 0.78 -2.18 -9.71
CA ALA A 341 1.81 -2.30 -8.71
C ALA A 341 1.23 -2.89 -7.43
N ASP A 342 1.93 -3.87 -6.92
CA ASP A 342 1.67 -4.50 -5.64
C ASP A 342 2.97 -5.16 -5.18
N VAL A 343 3.25 -5.16 -3.89
CA VAL A 343 4.46 -5.79 -3.36
C VAL A 343 4.50 -7.27 -3.70
N THR A 344 5.70 -7.83 -3.74
CA THR A 344 5.90 -9.27 -3.90
C THR A 344 6.74 -9.81 -2.76
N ALA A 345 6.55 -11.09 -2.38
CA ALA A 345 7.33 -11.68 -1.30
C ALA A 345 8.80 -11.82 -1.69
N ALA A 346 9.68 -11.16 -0.96
CA ALA A 346 11.12 -11.36 -1.09
C ALA A 346 11.52 -12.73 -0.55
N TYR A 347 12.46 -13.41 -1.23
CA TYR A 347 13.04 -14.65 -0.75
C TYR A 347 13.70 -14.43 0.61
N ASP A 348 13.17 -15.10 1.65
CA ASP A 348 13.76 -15.13 2.98
C ASP A 348 14.48 -16.47 3.19
N PRO A 349 15.82 -16.46 3.43
CA PRO A 349 16.56 -17.68 3.71
C PRO A 349 16.10 -18.46 4.94
N ASN A 350 15.45 -17.78 5.92
CA ASN A 350 14.89 -18.43 7.11
C ASN A 350 13.69 -19.33 6.79
N PHE A 351 13.02 -19.07 5.64
CA PHE A 351 11.80 -19.75 5.20
C PHE A 351 11.92 -20.22 3.75
N GLY A 352 13.13 -20.59 3.32
CA GLY A 352 13.45 -20.93 1.92
C GLY A 352 12.61 -22.07 1.32
N GLU A 353 11.99 -22.90 2.17
CA GLU A 353 11.17 -24.04 1.75
C GLU A 353 9.83 -23.65 1.13
N VAL A 354 9.32 -22.42 1.35
CA VAL A 354 8.07 -21.94 0.74
C VAL A 354 8.28 -21.22 -0.60
N PHE A 355 9.52 -21.03 -1.04
CA PHE A 355 9.89 -20.33 -2.28
C PHE A 355 10.41 -21.25 -3.38
N GLU A 356 10.17 -20.86 -4.65
CA GLU A 356 10.87 -21.39 -5.82
C GLU A 356 12.01 -20.43 -6.19
N LYS A 357 13.26 -20.83 -5.91
CA LYS A 357 14.44 -19.95 -5.93
C LYS A 357 14.76 -19.30 -7.28
N LYS A 358 14.39 -19.90 -8.42
CA LYS A 358 14.71 -19.35 -9.74
C LYS A 358 13.78 -18.20 -10.13
N ASN A 359 12.54 -18.22 -9.61
CA ASN A 359 11.51 -17.26 -9.96
C ASN A 359 11.10 -16.36 -8.80
N ALA A 360 11.58 -16.64 -7.58
CA ALA A 360 11.36 -15.74 -6.43
C ALA A 360 12.09 -14.40 -6.63
N ALA A 361 11.50 -13.33 -6.08
CA ALA A 361 12.15 -12.04 -5.96
C ALA A 361 13.20 -12.04 -4.84
N TYR A 362 14.26 -11.27 -5.03
CA TYR A 362 15.32 -11.06 -4.03
C TYR A 362 15.47 -9.58 -3.73
N LEU A 363 15.81 -9.24 -2.50
CA LEU A 363 16.20 -7.87 -2.14
C LEU A 363 17.45 -7.45 -2.91
N ASN A 364 17.50 -6.19 -3.32
CA ASN A 364 18.60 -5.57 -4.07
C ASN A 364 18.71 -6.01 -5.54
N TYR A 365 17.64 -6.54 -6.11
CA TYR A 365 17.60 -6.89 -7.53
C TYR A 365 16.57 -6.07 -8.32
N GLY A 366 16.07 -4.97 -7.73
CA GLY A 366 15.16 -4.03 -8.36
C GLY A 366 13.71 -4.51 -8.37
N ILE A 367 12.90 -3.80 -9.17
CA ILE A 367 11.46 -4.07 -9.29
C ILE A 367 11.19 -5.49 -9.78
N GLY A 368 10.30 -6.20 -9.10
CA GLY A 368 9.86 -7.55 -9.45
C GLY A 368 8.74 -7.53 -10.50
N LEU A 369 8.95 -8.12 -11.68
CA LEU A 369 7.90 -8.34 -12.68
C LEU A 369 7.18 -9.65 -12.39
N CYS A 370 5.88 -9.58 -12.11
CA CYS A 370 5.01 -10.73 -11.89
C CYS A 370 4.19 -10.99 -13.15
N LYS A 371 4.62 -11.94 -13.98
CA LYS A 371 3.88 -12.30 -15.20
C LYS A 371 2.46 -12.77 -14.88
N TYR A 372 2.29 -13.41 -13.75
CA TYR A 372 1.01 -13.85 -13.20
C TYR A 372 1.09 -13.85 -11.67
N THR A 373 -0.05 -13.59 -11.08
CA THR A 373 -0.36 -13.79 -9.66
C THR A 373 -1.42 -14.89 -9.54
N GLY A 374 -2.17 -14.94 -8.45
CA GLY A 374 -3.23 -15.92 -8.27
C GLY A 374 -2.75 -17.21 -7.61
N ALA A 375 -3.70 -18.02 -7.17
CA ALA A 375 -3.45 -19.21 -6.38
C ALA A 375 -3.54 -20.49 -7.21
N ARG A 376 -2.84 -21.53 -6.82
CA ARG A 376 -2.87 -22.88 -7.41
C ARG A 376 -2.66 -22.82 -8.93
N GLY A 377 -3.68 -23.16 -9.76
CA GLY A 377 -3.62 -23.10 -11.21
C GLY A 377 -3.80 -21.69 -11.80
N LYS A 378 -3.22 -20.66 -11.20
CA LYS A 378 -3.32 -19.24 -11.58
C LYS A 378 -4.73 -18.65 -11.48
N SER A 379 -5.56 -19.19 -10.58
CA SER A 379 -6.92 -18.68 -10.37
C SER A 379 -6.87 -17.24 -9.84
N GLY A 380 -7.63 -16.32 -10.44
CA GLY A 380 -7.66 -14.91 -10.08
C GLY A 380 -6.48 -14.08 -10.61
N ALA A 381 -5.69 -14.62 -11.57
CA ALA A 381 -4.61 -13.89 -12.20
C ALA A 381 -4.99 -13.36 -13.59
N SER A 382 -4.44 -12.22 -13.99
CA SER A 382 -4.57 -11.69 -15.36
C SER A 382 -3.67 -12.43 -16.37
N ASP A 383 -2.62 -13.13 -15.92
CA ASP A 383 -1.64 -13.90 -16.72
C ASP A 383 -1.17 -13.16 -17.97
N ALA A 384 -0.34 -12.15 -17.79
CA ALA A 384 0.12 -11.26 -18.86
C ALA A 384 0.72 -12.01 -20.06
N SER A 385 0.42 -11.55 -21.27
CA SER A 385 0.94 -12.13 -22.50
C SER A 385 2.45 -11.96 -22.64
N ALA A 386 3.08 -12.76 -23.50
CA ALA A 386 4.50 -12.62 -23.78
C ALA A 386 4.86 -11.25 -24.37
N GLU A 387 3.97 -10.70 -25.21
CA GLU A 387 4.11 -9.39 -25.84
C GLU A 387 4.09 -8.28 -24.79
N THR A 388 3.18 -8.37 -23.80
CA THR A 388 3.08 -7.42 -22.68
C THR A 388 4.34 -7.43 -21.84
N VAL A 389 4.84 -8.61 -21.47
CA VAL A 389 6.11 -8.74 -20.73
C VAL A 389 7.28 -8.18 -21.56
N GLY A 390 7.32 -8.48 -22.86
CA GLY A 390 8.34 -7.98 -23.79
C GLY A 390 8.32 -6.45 -23.91
N TYR A 391 7.13 -5.84 -23.94
CA TYR A 391 6.94 -4.38 -23.95
C TYR A 391 7.54 -3.72 -22.69
N VAL A 392 7.18 -4.21 -21.50
CA VAL A 392 7.69 -3.66 -20.23
C VAL A 392 9.22 -3.86 -20.10
N ARG A 393 9.74 -5.05 -20.45
CA ARG A 393 11.18 -5.29 -20.50
C ARG A 393 11.89 -4.27 -21.38
N GLY A 394 11.33 -4.00 -22.57
CA GLY A 394 11.89 -3.01 -23.47
C GLY A 394 11.91 -1.58 -22.90
N ILE A 395 10.88 -1.19 -22.15
CA ILE A 395 10.84 0.09 -21.43
C ILE A 395 11.94 0.13 -20.37
N PHE A 396 11.98 -0.86 -19.49
CA PHE A 396 12.92 -0.91 -18.37
C PHE A 396 14.38 -0.97 -18.82
N ASP A 397 14.67 -1.80 -19.82
CA ASP A 397 16.05 -1.92 -20.37
C ASP A 397 16.52 -0.58 -20.99
N ARG A 398 15.66 0.13 -21.73
CA ARG A 398 15.99 1.46 -22.29
C ARG A 398 16.20 2.52 -21.22
N ALA A 399 15.39 2.49 -20.17
CA ALA A 399 15.49 3.41 -19.03
C ALA A 399 16.56 3.01 -18.00
N LYS A 400 17.26 1.87 -18.23
CA LYS A 400 18.26 1.30 -17.31
C LYS A 400 17.70 1.00 -15.92
N VAL A 401 16.44 0.65 -15.84
CA VAL A 401 15.81 0.17 -14.61
C VAL A 401 16.36 -1.19 -14.25
N ILE A 402 16.70 -1.41 -13.00
CA ILE A 402 17.06 -2.73 -12.49
C ILE A 402 15.78 -3.49 -12.16
N TRP A 403 15.59 -4.65 -12.76
CA TRP A 403 14.40 -5.46 -12.63
C TRP A 403 14.70 -6.95 -12.56
N GLN A 404 13.76 -7.70 -12.02
CA GLN A 404 13.82 -9.16 -11.89
C GLN A 404 12.45 -9.79 -12.17
N ILE A 405 12.40 -11.12 -12.30
CA ILE A 405 11.14 -11.87 -12.28
C ILE A 405 10.77 -12.17 -10.83
N ALA A 406 9.49 -12.14 -10.54
CA ALA A 406 8.93 -12.43 -9.23
C ALA A 406 7.75 -13.40 -9.33
N GLU A 407 7.74 -14.41 -8.48
CA GLU A 407 6.61 -15.29 -8.21
C GLU A 407 6.35 -15.31 -6.70
N LEU A 408 5.11 -15.25 -6.30
CA LEU A 408 4.69 -15.29 -4.90
C LEU A 408 4.68 -16.73 -4.38
N GLY A 409 5.84 -17.21 -3.92
CA GLY A 409 5.99 -18.53 -3.33
C GLY A 409 6.04 -19.68 -4.35
N LYS A 410 5.94 -20.92 -3.83
CA LYS A 410 5.85 -22.14 -4.65
C LYS A 410 4.44 -22.33 -5.20
N VAL A 411 4.33 -23.04 -6.33
CA VAL A 411 3.06 -23.63 -6.79
C VAL A 411 2.40 -24.39 -5.64
N ASP A 412 1.11 -24.22 -5.46
CA ASP A 412 0.25 -24.76 -4.39
C ASP A 412 0.43 -24.12 -2.99
N ALA A 413 1.55 -23.43 -2.73
CA ALA A 413 1.81 -22.79 -1.44
C ALA A 413 1.64 -21.27 -1.47
N GLY A 414 1.80 -20.65 -2.63
CA GLY A 414 1.73 -19.20 -2.81
C GLY A 414 0.59 -18.77 -3.72
N GLY A 415 0.54 -17.48 -3.99
CA GLY A 415 -0.42 -16.83 -4.86
C GLY A 415 -1.38 -15.90 -4.11
N GLY A 416 -1.78 -14.84 -4.79
CA GLY A 416 -2.73 -13.83 -4.31
C GLY A 416 -3.38 -13.12 -5.48
N GLY A 417 -4.44 -12.36 -5.24
CA GLY A 417 -5.02 -11.41 -6.19
C GLY A 417 -4.28 -10.08 -6.10
N THR A 418 -4.43 -9.24 -7.13
CA THR A 418 -3.94 -7.87 -7.18
C THR A 418 -4.93 -7.00 -7.92
N VAL A 419 -4.74 -5.68 -7.91
CA VAL A 419 -5.58 -4.75 -8.69
C VAL A 419 -5.50 -4.98 -10.20
N ALA A 420 -4.50 -5.73 -10.69
CA ALA A 420 -4.32 -6.06 -12.12
C ALA A 420 -5.53 -6.73 -12.74
N MET A 421 -6.16 -7.66 -12.02
CA MET A 421 -7.34 -8.37 -12.51
C MET A 421 -8.47 -7.39 -12.87
N TYR A 422 -8.68 -6.37 -12.06
CA TYR A 422 -9.75 -5.39 -12.27
C TYR A 422 -9.45 -4.46 -13.45
N MET A 423 -8.17 -4.12 -13.67
CA MET A 423 -7.74 -3.36 -14.84
C MET A 423 -7.87 -4.19 -16.12
N ALA A 424 -7.41 -5.45 -16.10
CA ALA A 424 -7.52 -6.36 -17.23
C ALA A 424 -9.01 -6.64 -17.62
N ASN A 425 -9.90 -6.76 -16.63
CA ASN A 425 -11.34 -6.94 -16.87
C ASN A 425 -12.00 -5.73 -17.56
N ARG A 426 -11.35 -4.55 -17.54
CA ARG A 426 -11.74 -3.34 -18.28
C ARG A 426 -11.14 -3.26 -19.68
N ASN A 427 -10.59 -4.35 -20.19
CA ASN A 427 -9.91 -4.43 -21.49
C ASN A 427 -8.63 -3.58 -21.58
N ILE A 428 -7.94 -3.36 -20.44
CA ILE A 428 -6.65 -2.66 -20.38
C ILE A 428 -5.52 -3.71 -20.40
N THR A 429 -4.53 -3.53 -21.28
CA THR A 429 -3.32 -4.36 -21.23
C THR A 429 -2.58 -4.13 -19.92
N THR A 430 -2.42 -5.18 -19.11
CA THR A 430 -1.93 -5.04 -17.73
C THR A 430 -0.80 -6.03 -17.42
N LEU A 431 0.20 -5.57 -16.64
CA LEU A 431 1.25 -6.39 -16.04
C LEU A 431 1.45 -5.99 -14.60
N ASP A 432 1.59 -6.96 -13.69
CA ASP A 432 1.97 -6.72 -12.31
C ASP A 432 3.48 -6.50 -12.15
N ALA A 433 3.85 -5.50 -11.34
CA ALA A 433 5.24 -5.26 -10.97
C ALA A 433 5.34 -4.49 -9.66
N GLY A 434 6.16 -4.95 -8.73
CA GLY A 434 6.26 -4.27 -7.44
C GLY A 434 7.55 -4.54 -6.66
N VAL A 435 7.58 -3.98 -5.46
CA VAL A 435 8.74 -4.03 -4.58
C VAL A 435 8.79 -5.37 -3.86
N PRO A 436 9.94 -6.06 -3.83
CA PRO A 436 10.12 -7.22 -2.94
C PRO A 436 10.10 -6.81 -1.47
N VAL A 437 9.25 -7.44 -0.67
CA VAL A 437 9.07 -7.15 0.77
C VAL A 437 9.29 -8.40 1.62
N LEU A 438 9.92 -8.23 2.76
CA LEU A 438 10.03 -9.24 3.82
C LEU A 438 8.96 -8.97 4.90
N ALA A 439 8.44 -10.05 5.48
CA ALA A 439 7.42 -10.00 6.54
C ALA A 439 6.12 -9.27 6.11
N MET A 440 5.68 -9.45 4.86
CA MET A 440 4.42 -8.92 4.32
C MET A 440 3.25 -9.14 5.30
N HIS A 441 2.38 -8.14 5.47
CA HIS A 441 1.23 -8.10 6.41
C HIS A 441 1.60 -8.11 7.91
N ALA A 442 2.90 -8.12 8.24
CA ALA A 442 3.30 -7.96 9.64
C ALA A 442 3.19 -6.48 10.09
N PRO A 443 3.11 -6.23 11.40
CA PRO A 443 3.14 -4.86 11.93
C PRO A 443 4.41 -4.07 11.59
N PHE A 444 5.44 -4.77 11.12
CA PHE A 444 6.73 -4.19 10.73
C PHE A 444 7.32 -5.01 9.58
N GLU A 445 7.31 -4.43 8.41
CA GLU A 445 7.76 -5.00 7.14
C GLU A 445 9.11 -4.39 6.74
N VAL A 446 9.86 -5.04 5.84
CA VAL A 446 11.18 -4.56 5.42
C VAL A 446 11.33 -4.62 3.91
N VAL A 447 11.81 -3.51 3.31
CA VAL A 447 12.13 -3.38 1.88
C VAL A 447 13.55 -2.88 1.67
N SER A 448 14.11 -3.14 0.49
CA SER A 448 15.39 -2.55 0.10
C SER A 448 15.21 -1.14 -0.43
N LYS A 449 16.08 -0.20 -0.03
CA LYS A 449 16.11 1.16 -0.59
C LYS A 449 16.31 1.15 -2.10
N LEU A 450 17.17 0.26 -2.59
CA LEU A 450 17.44 0.12 -4.01
C LEU A 450 16.19 -0.32 -4.77
N ASP A 451 15.47 -1.30 -4.27
CA ASP A 451 14.28 -1.83 -4.95
C ASP A 451 13.14 -0.80 -4.94
N CYS A 452 12.99 0.00 -3.88
CA CYS A 452 12.05 1.13 -3.83
C CYS A 452 12.38 2.17 -4.92
N TYR A 453 13.64 2.55 -5.03
CA TYR A 453 14.07 3.55 -6.02
C TYR A 453 13.97 3.04 -7.45
N GLU A 454 14.33 1.78 -7.72
CA GLU A 454 14.18 1.17 -9.03
C GLU A 454 12.71 1.03 -9.44
N THR A 455 11.81 0.81 -8.49
CA THR A 455 10.36 0.81 -8.74
C THR A 455 9.88 2.20 -9.16
N TYR A 456 10.31 3.25 -8.48
CA TYR A 456 10.03 4.63 -8.90
C TYR A 456 10.53 4.91 -10.33
N LYS A 457 11.78 4.52 -10.65
CA LYS A 457 12.34 4.65 -12.02
C LYS A 457 11.50 3.88 -13.04
N GLY A 458 11.06 2.67 -12.69
CA GLY A 458 10.21 1.84 -13.53
C GLY A 458 8.86 2.49 -13.83
N MET A 459 8.19 3.03 -12.80
CA MET A 459 6.93 3.77 -12.96
C MET A 459 7.10 5.00 -13.84
N LYS A 460 8.16 5.78 -13.61
CA LYS A 460 8.47 6.97 -14.42
C LYS A 460 8.70 6.60 -15.89
N ALA A 461 9.46 5.52 -16.13
CA ALA A 461 9.71 5.05 -17.49
C ALA A 461 8.43 4.59 -18.23
N VAL A 462 7.46 4.02 -17.50
CA VAL A 462 6.14 3.67 -18.06
C VAL A 462 5.34 4.94 -18.41
N TYR A 463 5.28 5.93 -17.53
CA TYR A 463 4.59 7.18 -17.83
C TYR A 463 5.19 7.95 -19.02
N GLU A 464 6.50 7.86 -19.21
CA GLU A 464 7.22 8.48 -20.31
C GLU A 464 7.20 7.68 -21.63
N ALA A 465 6.66 6.44 -21.60
CA ALA A 465 6.60 5.58 -22.78
C ALA A 465 5.59 6.09 -23.81
N GLU A 466 5.98 5.99 -25.12
CA GLU A 466 5.19 6.45 -26.27
C GLU A 466 4.19 5.38 -26.78
#